data_a48581f3992f2bee978b52b72f0f47a9
#
_entry.id   a48581f3992f2bee978b52b72f0f47a9
#
_cell.length_a   1.000
_cell.length_b   1.000
_cell.length_c   1.000
_cell.angle_alpha   90.00
_cell.angle_beta   90.00
_cell.angle_gamma   90.00
#
_symmetry.space_group_name_H-M   'P 1'
#
loop_
_entity.id
_entity.type
_entity.pdbx_description
1 polymer ?
#
loop_
_entity_poly.entity_id
_entity_poly.type
_entity_poly.pdbx_seq_one_letter_code
_entity_poly.pdbx_strand_id
1 'polypeptide(L)'
;MRYTFTDWFALGAEATFVQKGYDARRSGFYAVLHEDVSNNYLSVPLYARFSFGGTRLRGFVNAGGYLGGWLSSYRKGTNYENFGLPSSEPPTGIEDISNIYHYDEKVKFDSRRDNRFEAGAMAGAGISYQLIANLEIFGECRYYHSLTDMQKDYMKKQVPRYNNTFAFQAGVMFYFGK
;
A
#
# COMPACT_ATOMS: atom_id res chain seq x y z
N MET A 1 6.20 16.26 9.71
CA MET A 1 6.89 17.03 10.76
C MET A 1 8.01 16.16 11.33
N ARG A 2 9.22 16.72 11.54
CA ARG A 2 10.37 15.97 12.09
C ARG A 2 11.01 16.82 13.19
N TYR A 3 11.25 16.21 14.33
CA TYR A 3 11.98 16.83 15.44
C TYR A 3 13.33 16.13 15.62
N THR A 4 14.41 16.89 15.50
CA THR A 4 15.78 16.39 15.56
C THR A 4 16.35 16.63 16.97
N PHE A 5 16.70 15.55 17.66
CA PHE A 5 17.31 15.61 19.00
C PHE A 5 18.83 15.73 18.92
N THR A 6 19.42 15.00 17.98
CA THR A 6 20.86 14.98 17.72
C THR A 6 21.12 14.88 16.24
N ASP A 7 22.34 15.05 15.79
CA ASP A 7 22.70 14.98 14.35
C ASP A 7 22.38 13.60 13.73
N TRP A 8 22.29 12.58 14.55
CA TRP A 8 22.05 11.20 14.11
C TRP A 8 20.65 10.67 14.45
N PHE A 9 19.86 11.36 15.32
CA PHE A 9 18.57 10.87 15.80
C PHE A 9 17.47 11.92 15.73
N ALA A 10 16.34 11.52 15.16
CA ALA A 10 15.13 12.35 15.06
C ALA A 10 13.87 11.49 15.22
N LEU A 11 12.77 12.11 15.64
CA LEU A 11 11.43 11.55 15.56
C LEU A 11 10.64 12.26 14.48
N GLY A 12 9.85 11.50 13.74
CA GLY A 12 9.03 12.00 12.65
C GLY A 12 7.59 11.55 12.73
N ALA A 13 6.70 12.43 12.26
CA ALA A 13 5.30 12.15 12.00
C ALA A 13 4.92 12.77 10.65
N GLU A 14 4.19 12.04 9.84
CA GLU A 14 3.78 12.46 8.50
C GLU A 14 2.31 12.14 8.28
N ALA A 15 1.69 12.84 7.33
CA ALA A 15 0.43 12.42 6.72
C ALA A 15 0.75 12.04 5.27
N THR A 16 0.49 10.80 4.90
CA THR A 16 0.90 10.25 3.61
C THR A 16 -0.30 9.63 2.92
N PHE A 17 -0.54 10.02 1.68
CA PHE A 17 -1.45 9.32 0.79
C PHE A 17 -0.69 8.17 0.13
N VAL A 18 -1.17 6.94 0.33
CA VAL A 18 -0.52 5.72 -0.18
C VAL A 18 -1.52 4.95 -1.02
N GLN A 19 -1.13 4.63 -2.25
CA GLN A 19 -1.84 3.68 -3.09
C GLN A 19 -1.21 2.29 -2.92
N LYS A 20 -2.02 1.34 -2.49
CA LYS A 20 -1.65 -0.07 -2.32
C LYS A 20 -2.47 -0.89 -3.30
N GLY A 21 -1.86 -1.87 -3.94
CA GLY A 21 -2.58 -2.68 -4.91
C GLY A 21 -1.90 -4.01 -5.16
N TYR A 22 -2.60 -4.84 -5.90
CA TYR A 22 -2.06 -6.09 -6.41
C TYR A 22 -2.65 -6.37 -7.80
N ASP A 23 -1.88 -7.09 -8.59
CA ASP A 23 -2.30 -7.67 -9.87
C ASP A 23 -2.41 -9.17 -9.69
N ALA A 24 -3.60 -9.71 -9.91
CA ALA A 24 -3.89 -11.14 -9.88
C ALA A 24 -4.16 -11.64 -11.30
N ARG A 25 -3.33 -12.57 -11.77
CA ARG A 25 -3.48 -13.19 -13.10
C ARG A 25 -3.64 -14.69 -12.96
N ARG A 26 -4.53 -15.25 -13.75
CA ARG A 26 -4.62 -16.70 -13.89
C ARG A 26 -3.62 -17.18 -14.95
N SER A 27 -3.19 -18.43 -14.82
CA SER A 27 -2.28 -19.08 -15.79
C SER A 27 -3.02 -20.12 -16.66
N GLY A 28 -2.37 -20.54 -17.74
CA GLY A 28 -2.89 -21.54 -18.66
C GLY A 28 -4.05 -21.03 -19.51
N PHE A 29 -5.06 -21.86 -19.69
CA PHE A 29 -6.25 -21.56 -20.52
C PHE A 29 -7.00 -20.29 -20.04
N TYR A 30 -6.92 -20.00 -18.74
CA TYR A 30 -7.58 -18.84 -18.13
C TYR A 30 -6.67 -17.60 -18.02
N ALA A 31 -5.57 -17.52 -18.78
CA ALA A 31 -4.61 -16.39 -18.72
C ALA A 31 -5.21 -15.03 -19.10
N VAL A 32 -6.35 -15.02 -19.79
CA VAL A 32 -7.11 -13.78 -20.12
C VAL A 32 -7.73 -13.15 -18.87
N LEU A 33 -7.99 -13.96 -17.82
CA LEU A 33 -8.60 -13.47 -16.59
C LEU A 33 -7.55 -12.81 -15.70
N HIS A 34 -7.74 -11.54 -15.44
CA HIS A 34 -6.89 -10.75 -14.55
C HIS A 34 -7.73 -9.76 -13.74
N GLU A 35 -7.21 -9.39 -12.59
CA GLU A 35 -7.79 -8.39 -11.70
C GLU A 35 -6.68 -7.48 -11.18
N ASP A 36 -6.76 -6.20 -11.48
CA ASP A 36 -5.94 -5.16 -10.91
C ASP A 36 -6.75 -4.46 -9.81
N VAL A 37 -6.23 -4.46 -8.59
CA VAL A 37 -6.87 -3.80 -7.46
C VAL A 37 -6.01 -2.64 -7.00
N SER A 38 -6.62 -1.48 -6.85
CA SER A 38 -5.99 -0.25 -6.37
C SER A 38 -6.73 0.28 -5.15
N ASN A 39 -6.06 0.27 -4.01
CA ASN A 39 -6.59 0.72 -2.73
C ASN A 39 -5.90 2.01 -2.28
N ASN A 40 -6.66 3.06 -2.05
CA ASN A 40 -6.14 4.34 -1.60
C ASN A 40 -6.29 4.47 -0.08
N TYR A 41 -5.20 4.79 0.59
CA TYR A 41 -5.11 4.97 2.03
C TYR A 41 -4.59 6.36 2.38
N LEU A 42 -5.12 6.91 3.45
CA LEU A 42 -4.45 7.99 4.19
C LEU A 42 -3.78 7.35 5.40
N SER A 43 -2.46 7.51 5.52
CA SER A 43 -1.66 6.92 6.58
C SER A 43 -0.92 8.00 7.37
N VAL A 44 -0.79 7.77 8.66
CA VAL A 44 -0.02 8.62 9.59
C VAL A 44 1.08 7.76 10.21
N PRO A 45 2.27 7.67 9.57
CA PRO A 45 3.43 7.03 10.16
C PRO A 45 4.03 7.90 11.27
N LEU A 46 4.43 7.22 12.36
CA LEU A 46 5.21 7.76 13.47
C LEU A 46 6.49 6.93 13.55
N TYR A 47 7.65 7.55 13.44
CA TYR A 47 8.91 6.83 13.31
C TYR A 47 10.09 7.50 13.99
N ALA A 48 11.05 6.68 14.39
CA ALA A 48 12.40 7.07 14.73
C ALA A 48 13.26 7.04 13.46
N ARG A 49 14.06 8.08 13.25
CA ARG A 49 15.02 8.19 12.16
C ARG A 49 16.43 8.20 12.70
N PHE A 50 17.26 7.33 12.16
CA PHE A 50 18.69 7.27 12.42
C PHE A 50 19.43 7.68 11.15
N SER A 51 20.23 8.73 11.24
CA SER A 51 20.98 9.32 10.12
C SER A 51 22.47 9.13 10.29
N PHE A 52 23.18 8.82 9.23
CA PHE A 52 24.61 8.56 9.21
C PHE A 52 25.24 9.14 7.93
N GLY A 53 26.51 9.43 7.95
CA GLY A 53 27.27 9.94 6.81
C GLY A 53 27.82 11.34 7.01
N GLY A 54 28.03 12.05 5.90
CA GLY A 54 28.65 13.37 5.89
C GLY A 54 27.69 14.52 6.19
N THR A 55 28.19 15.75 6.02
CA THR A 55 27.41 16.96 6.27
C THR A 55 26.37 17.25 5.19
N ARG A 56 26.65 16.91 3.92
CA ARG A 56 25.75 17.16 2.81
C ARG A 56 24.99 15.90 2.35
N LEU A 57 25.70 14.78 2.20
CA LEU A 57 25.09 13.51 1.81
C LEU A 57 24.96 12.62 3.04
N ARG A 58 23.75 12.19 3.35
CA ARG A 58 23.43 11.34 4.50
C ARG A 58 22.60 10.13 4.07
N GLY A 59 22.98 8.98 4.58
CA GLY A 59 22.09 7.82 4.62
C GLY A 59 21.20 7.91 5.86
N PHE A 60 20.03 7.27 5.80
CA PHE A 60 19.17 7.16 6.96
C PHE A 60 18.34 5.88 6.94
N VAL A 61 17.95 5.45 8.14
CA VAL A 61 16.95 4.41 8.34
C VAL A 61 15.83 4.95 9.23
N ASN A 62 14.61 4.57 8.90
CA ASN A 62 13.41 4.89 9.64
C ASN A 62 12.79 3.60 10.17
N ALA A 63 12.30 3.60 11.42
CA ALA A 63 11.55 2.48 11.99
C ALA A 63 10.45 3.02 12.91
N GLY A 64 9.27 2.42 12.83
CA GLY A 64 8.15 2.88 13.64
C GLY A 64 6.85 2.15 13.36
N GLY A 65 5.76 2.77 13.73
CA GLY A 65 4.41 2.31 13.47
C GLY A 65 3.62 3.28 12.60
N TYR A 66 2.50 2.83 12.10
CA TYR A 66 1.57 3.70 11.36
C TYR A 66 0.12 3.36 11.68
N LEU A 67 -0.72 4.37 11.55
CA LEU A 67 -2.16 4.25 11.52
C LEU A 67 -2.66 4.70 10.17
N GLY A 68 -3.67 4.04 9.62
CA GLY A 68 -4.20 4.34 8.30
C GLY A 68 -5.70 4.17 8.20
N GLY A 69 -6.29 4.88 7.26
CA GLY A 69 -7.68 4.74 6.86
C GLY A 69 -7.82 4.40 5.39
N TRP A 70 -8.56 3.35 5.07
CA TRP A 70 -8.88 2.96 3.70
C TRP A 70 -9.96 3.88 3.13
N LEU A 71 -9.59 4.72 2.16
CA LEU A 71 -10.45 5.76 1.60
C LEU A 71 -11.31 5.26 0.45
N SER A 72 -10.70 4.54 -0.50
CA SER A 72 -11.37 4.03 -1.69
C SER A 72 -10.66 2.83 -2.27
N SER A 73 -11.40 2.02 -3.01
CA SER A 73 -10.89 0.88 -3.76
C SER A 73 -11.45 0.90 -5.17
N TYR A 74 -10.60 0.59 -6.13
CA TYR A 74 -10.94 0.44 -7.53
C TYR A 74 -10.50 -0.95 -7.99
N ARG A 75 -11.33 -1.58 -8.80
CA ARG A 75 -11.05 -2.87 -9.42
C ARG A 75 -11.21 -2.74 -10.91
N LYS A 76 -10.23 -3.22 -11.63
CA LYS A 76 -10.25 -3.30 -13.07
C LYS A 76 -9.81 -4.69 -13.49
N GLY A 77 -10.50 -5.27 -14.45
CA GLY A 77 -10.11 -6.62 -14.87
C GLY A 77 -11.04 -7.23 -15.89
N THR A 78 -10.83 -8.51 -16.06
CA THR A 78 -11.58 -9.34 -17.00
C THR A 78 -12.09 -10.58 -16.28
N ASN A 79 -13.37 -10.88 -16.42
CA ASN A 79 -14.00 -12.04 -15.80
C ASN A 79 -15.01 -12.69 -16.75
N TYR A 80 -15.45 -13.93 -16.44
CA TYR A 80 -16.56 -14.58 -17.15
C TYR A 80 -17.90 -14.12 -16.60
N GLU A 81 -18.86 -13.93 -17.49
CA GLU A 81 -20.22 -13.49 -17.15
C GLU A 81 -21.00 -14.52 -16.29
N ASN A 82 -20.64 -15.79 -16.38
CA ASN A 82 -21.36 -16.92 -15.75
C ASN A 82 -20.79 -17.36 -14.39
N PHE A 83 -19.98 -16.59 -13.71
CA PHE A 83 -19.40 -16.98 -12.40
C PHE A 83 -20.42 -17.09 -11.25
N GLY A 84 -21.70 -16.82 -11.51
CA GLY A 84 -22.80 -16.93 -10.53
C GLY A 84 -23.71 -18.15 -10.66
N LEU A 85 -23.54 -18.96 -11.69
CA LEU A 85 -24.33 -20.18 -11.89
C LEU A 85 -23.44 -21.41 -11.69
N PRO A 86 -23.82 -22.38 -10.84
CA PRO A 86 -23.15 -23.67 -10.77
C PRO A 86 -23.46 -24.45 -12.05
N SER A 87 -22.66 -24.26 -13.11
CA SER A 87 -22.68 -25.21 -14.22
C SER A 87 -22.00 -26.47 -13.72
N SER A 88 -22.74 -27.55 -13.71
CA SER A 88 -22.29 -28.88 -13.31
C SER A 88 -21.30 -29.51 -14.29
N GLU A 89 -20.93 -28.83 -15.35
CA GLU A 89 -20.00 -29.30 -16.38
C GLU A 89 -18.84 -28.33 -16.57
N PRO A 90 -17.59 -28.84 -16.68
CA PRO A 90 -16.46 -28.02 -17.03
C PRO A 90 -16.65 -27.46 -18.45
N PRO A 91 -16.19 -26.22 -18.73
CA PRO A 91 -16.27 -25.63 -20.06
C PRO A 91 -15.54 -26.49 -21.07
N THR A 92 -16.24 -26.99 -22.06
CA THR A 92 -15.75 -28.00 -23.02
C THR A 92 -15.27 -27.42 -24.36
N GLY A 93 -15.23 -26.09 -24.54
CA GLY A 93 -14.85 -25.55 -25.86
C GLY A 93 -14.56 -24.07 -25.92
N ILE A 94 -14.09 -23.64 -27.09
CA ILE A 94 -13.74 -22.27 -27.46
C ILE A 94 -14.94 -21.30 -27.38
N GLU A 95 -16.15 -21.83 -27.39
CA GLU A 95 -17.40 -21.05 -27.34
C GLU A 95 -17.60 -20.31 -26.01
N ASP A 96 -16.97 -20.76 -24.92
CA ASP A 96 -17.05 -20.10 -23.60
C ASP A 96 -16.22 -18.82 -23.48
N ILE A 97 -15.34 -18.53 -24.44
CA ILE A 97 -14.54 -17.30 -24.47
C ILE A 97 -15.38 -16.08 -24.87
N SER A 98 -16.53 -16.30 -25.50
CA SER A 98 -17.43 -15.23 -25.96
C SER A 98 -18.11 -14.47 -24.80
N ASN A 99 -18.11 -15.01 -23.59
CA ASN A 99 -18.77 -14.45 -22.42
C ASN A 99 -17.78 -13.73 -21.46
N ILE A 100 -16.66 -13.23 -22.00
CA ILE A 100 -15.69 -12.42 -21.23
C ILE A 100 -16.20 -11.00 -21.18
N TYR A 101 -16.30 -10.44 -19.97
CA TYR A 101 -16.58 -9.02 -19.78
C TYR A 101 -15.44 -8.30 -19.05
N HIS A 102 -15.24 -7.06 -19.44
CA HIS A 102 -14.31 -6.14 -18.79
C HIS A 102 -15.06 -5.31 -17.77
N TYR A 103 -14.48 -5.16 -16.57
CA TYR A 103 -15.02 -4.28 -15.55
C TYR A 103 -13.97 -3.26 -15.10
N ASP A 104 -14.44 -2.06 -14.83
CA ASP A 104 -13.67 -0.97 -14.24
C ASP A 104 -14.61 -0.25 -13.27
N GLU A 105 -14.52 -0.60 -12.00
CA GLU A 105 -15.50 -0.16 -11.01
C GLU A 105 -14.88 0.30 -9.70
N LYS A 106 -15.54 1.28 -9.09
CA LYS A 106 -15.27 1.66 -7.71
C LYS A 106 -15.98 0.70 -6.77
N VAL A 107 -15.23 0.06 -5.89
CA VAL A 107 -15.76 -0.85 -4.89
C VAL A 107 -16.55 -0.06 -3.85
N LYS A 108 -17.79 -0.47 -3.60
CA LYS A 108 -18.60 0.03 -2.48
C LYS A 108 -18.22 -0.72 -1.21
N PHE A 109 -17.81 0.00 -0.18
CA PHE A 109 -17.49 -0.60 1.10
C PHE A 109 -18.74 -1.17 1.77
N ASP A 110 -18.60 -2.38 2.30
CA ASP A 110 -19.58 -3.01 3.17
C ASP A 110 -19.10 -2.93 4.62
N SER A 111 -19.81 -2.16 5.45
CA SER A 111 -19.47 -1.94 6.85
C SER A 111 -19.48 -3.22 7.71
N ARG A 112 -20.10 -4.30 7.25
CA ARG A 112 -20.09 -5.61 7.93
C ARG A 112 -18.84 -6.42 7.64
N ARG A 113 -18.26 -6.24 6.44
CA ARG A 113 -17.14 -7.03 5.92
C ARG A 113 -15.81 -6.29 5.95
N ASP A 114 -15.83 -5.01 5.59
CA ASP A 114 -14.63 -4.25 5.34
C ASP A 114 -14.16 -3.55 6.61
N ASN A 115 -12.91 -3.81 6.98
CA ASN A 115 -12.23 -3.06 8.01
C ASN A 115 -11.44 -1.94 7.35
N ARG A 116 -11.90 -0.70 7.55
CA ARG A 116 -11.27 0.48 6.95
C ARG A 116 -10.13 1.06 7.78
N PHE A 117 -9.95 0.57 9.00
CA PHE A 117 -8.85 0.97 9.86
C PHE A 117 -7.65 0.04 9.64
N GLU A 118 -6.49 0.62 9.49
CA GLU A 118 -5.23 -0.10 9.36
C GLU A 118 -4.22 0.41 10.39
N ALA A 119 -3.56 -0.51 11.08
CA ALA A 119 -2.44 -0.23 11.95
C ALA A 119 -1.32 -1.24 11.69
N GLY A 120 -0.09 -0.80 11.77
CA GLY A 120 1.02 -1.70 11.48
C GLY A 120 2.38 -1.13 11.84
N ALA A 121 3.40 -1.91 11.51
CA ALA A 121 4.80 -1.52 11.62
C ALA A 121 5.32 -1.01 10.27
N MET A 122 6.30 -0.10 10.32
CA MET A 122 7.00 0.36 9.14
C MET A 122 8.50 0.43 9.37
N ALA A 123 9.25 0.14 8.32
CA ALA A 123 10.69 0.33 8.26
C ALA A 123 11.06 0.92 6.89
N GLY A 124 12.06 1.78 6.85
CA GLY A 124 12.50 2.40 5.61
C GLY A 124 13.98 2.71 5.63
N ALA A 125 14.55 2.85 4.45
CA ALA A 125 15.93 3.30 4.27
C ALA A 125 16.00 4.26 3.08
N GLY A 126 16.87 5.24 3.17
CA GLY A 126 16.99 6.24 2.13
C GLY A 126 18.28 7.03 2.20
N ILE A 127 18.36 7.94 1.26
CA ILE A 127 19.45 8.91 1.18
C ILE A 127 18.87 10.32 1.13
N SER A 128 19.57 11.27 1.69
CA SER A 128 19.23 12.67 1.62
C SER A 128 20.44 13.52 1.28
N TYR A 129 20.20 14.59 0.58
CA TYR A 129 21.22 15.56 0.19
C TYR A 129 20.79 16.96 0.57
N GLN A 130 21.62 17.62 1.37
CA GLN A 130 21.39 19.00 1.80
C GLN A 130 21.87 19.96 0.72
N LEU A 131 20.92 20.63 0.05
CA LEU A 131 21.20 21.60 -1.00
C LEU A 131 21.72 22.90 -0.43
N ILE A 132 21.01 23.45 0.56
CA ILE A 132 21.35 24.65 1.33
C ILE A 132 21.02 24.43 2.81
N ALA A 133 21.36 25.34 3.68
CA ALA A 133 21.24 25.18 5.13
C ALA A 133 19.83 24.73 5.62
N ASN A 134 18.79 25.16 4.92
CA ASN A 134 17.39 24.90 5.30
C ASN A 134 16.62 24.06 4.29
N LEU A 135 17.28 23.44 3.29
CA LEU A 135 16.64 22.66 2.23
C LEU A 135 17.37 21.33 2.00
N GLU A 136 16.66 20.24 2.17
CA GLU A 136 17.13 18.87 1.94
C GLU A 136 16.21 18.18 0.92
N ILE A 137 16.79 17.48 -0.05
CA ILE A 137 16.08 16.55 -0.91
C ILE A 137 16.36 15.12 -0.43
N PHE A 138 15.40 14.23 -0.57
CA PHE A 138 15.58 12.85 -0.15
C PHE A 138 14.86 11.85 -1.09
N GLY A 139 15.39 10.63 -1.08
CA GLY A 139 14.73 9.45 -1.65
C GLY A 139 14.72 8.34 -0.62
N GLU A 140 13.61 7.64 -0.49
CA GLU A 140 13.39 6.60 0.50
C GLU A 140 12.60 5.43 -0.10
N CYS A 141 12.97 4.21 0.30
CA CYS A 141 12.16 3.00 0.15
C CYS A 141 11.62 2.62 1.53
N ARG A 142 10.30 2.48 1.65
CA ARG A 142 9.60 2.06 2.87
C ARG A 142 8.89 0.74 2.68
N TYR A 143 8.94 -0.10 3.70
CA TYR A 143 8.11 -1.27 3.83
C TYR A 143 7.09 -1.06 4.94
N TYR A 144 5.83 -1.34 4.63
CA TYR A 144 4.71 -1.32 5.56
C TYR A 144 4.20 -2.75 5.76
N HIS A 145 4.08 -3.15 7.02
CA HIS A 145 3.52 -4.43 7.44
C HIS A 145 2.28 -4.17 8.28
N SER A 146 1.11 -4.51 7.74
CA SER A 146 -0.15 -4.38 8.47
C SER A 146 -0.29 -5.45 9.54
N LEU A 147 -0.70 -5.05 10.73
CA LEU A 147 -1.08 -5.93 11.85
C LEU A 147 -2.59 -6.11 11.95
N THR A 148 -3.36 -5.30 11.21
CA THR A 148 -4.82 -5.39 11.15
C THR A 148 -5.28 -6.08 9.88
N ASP A 149 -6.29 -6.92 9.99
CA ASP A 149 -6.96 -7.53 8.86
C ASP A 149 -7.81 -6.47 8.11
N MET A 150 -7.78 -6.50 6.78
CA MET A 150 -8.65 -5.69 5.91
C MET A 150 -10.12 -6.12 5.99
N GLN A 151 -10.39 -7.27 6.58
CA GLN A 151 -11.73 -7.83 6.75
C GLN A 151 -12.10 -7.92 8.22
N LYS A 152 -13.37 -7.67 8.52
CA LYS A 152 -13.95 -7.99 9.82
C LYS A 152 -14.30 -9.47 9.89
N ASP A 153 -14.37 -10.01 11.09
CA ASP A 153 -14.80 -11.40 11.33
C ASP A 153 -16.29 -11.55 10.98
N TYR A 154 -16.58 -11.96 9.76
CA TYR A 154 -17.96 -12.18 9.29
C TYR A 154 -18.22 -13.63 8.85
N MET A 155 -17.20 -14.49 8.80
CA MET A 155 -17.29 -15.90 8.46
C MET A 155 -16.53 -16.80 9.44
N LYS A 156 -17.05 -18.02 9.73
CA LYS A 156 -16.45 -18.98 10.66
C LYS A 156 -15.05 -19.49 10.25
N LYS A 157 -14.72 -19.46 8.95
CA LYS A 157 -13.42 -19.89 8.39
C LYS A 157 -12.93 -18.83 7.42
N GLN A 158 -12.53 -17.69 7.96
CA GLN A 158 -12.03 -16.57 7.17
C GLN A 158 -10.50 -16.65 7.06
N VAL A 159 -9.98 -16.43 5.85
CA VAL A 159 -8.54 -16.28 5.64
C VAL A 159 -8.18 -14.80 5.86
N PRO A 160 -7.32 -14.48 6.84
CA PRO A 160 -6.92 -13.11 7.09
C PRO A 160 -6.23 -12.46 5.87
N ARG A 161 -6.47 -11.17 5.66
CA ARG A 161 -5.89 -10.38 4.57
C ARG A 161 -5.13 -9.19 5.13
N TYR A 162 -3.82 -9.32 5.21
CA TYR A 162 -2.92 -8.26 5.66
C TYR A 162 -2.27 -7.55 4.48
N ASN A 163 -2.11 -6.24 4.59
CA ASN A 163 -1.37 -5.46 3.61
C ASN A 163 0.14 -5.52 3.89
N ASN A 164 0.90 -5.92 2.88
CA ASN A 164 2.35 -5.80 2.86
C ASN A 164 2.72 -4.95 1.65
N THR A 165 3.35 -3.80 1.87
CA THR A 165 3.53 -2.81 0.81
C THR A 165 4.95 -2.24 0.83
N PHE A 166 5.60 -2.24 -0.33
CA PHE A 166 6.79 -1.43 -0.58
C PHE A 166 6.36 -0.13 -1.25
N ALA A 167 6.80 1.00 -0.67
CA ALA A 167 6.57 2.32 -1.20
C ALA A 167 7.90 3.03 -1.47
N PHE A 168 8.03 3.60 -2.66
CA PHE A 168 9.15 4.46 -3.04
C PHE A 168 8.68 5.89 -3.00
N GLN A 169 9.41 6.75 -2.31
CA GLN A 169 9.09 8.15 -2.18
C GLN A 169 10.32 9.03 -2.37
N ALA A 170 10.10 10.20 -2.94
CA ALA A 170 11.08 11.25 -3.03
C ALA A 170 10.43 12.58 -2.63
N GLY A 171 11.18 13.46 -2.03
CA GLY A 171 10.62 14.71 -1.56
C GLY A 171 11.66 15.76 -1.21
N VAL A 172 11.12 16.89 -0.80
CA VAL A 172 11.88 18.06 -0.37
C VAL A 172 11.47 18.37 1.07
N MET A 173 12.45 18.64 1.91
CA MET A 173 12.23 18.99 3.30
C MET A 173 12.79 20.38 3.59
N PHE A 174 11.93 21.23 4.15
CA PHE A 174 12.30 22.53 4.64
C PHE A 174 12.45 22.51 6.16
N TYR A 175 13.52 23.08 6.66
CA TYR A 175 13.79 23.28 8.08
C TYR A 175 13.41 24.70 8.48
N PHE A 176 12.56 24.82 9.51
CA PHE A 176 12.17 26.10 10.11
C PHE A 176 12.86 26.22 11.47
N GLY A 177 13.66 27.26 11.68
CA GLY A 177 14.29 27.54 12.96
C GLY A 177 15.58 26.74 13.17
N LYS A 178 16.67 27.33 12.80
CA LYS A 178 17.97 27.19 13.47
C LYS A 178 18.27 28.49 14.20
#